data_6528edf0930c5645fc7ba04bc0337f84
#
_entry.id   6528edf0930c5645fc7ba04bc0337f84
#
_cell.length_a   1.000
_cell.length_b   1.000
_cell.length_c   1.000
_cell.angle_alpha   90.00
_cell.angle_beta   90.00
_cell.angle_gamma   90.00
#
_symmetry.space_group_name_H-M   'P 1'
#
loop_
_entity.id
_entity.type
_entity.pdbx_description
1 polymer ?
#
loop_
_entity_poly.entity_id
_entity_poly.type
_entity_poly.pdbx_seq_one_letter_code
_entity_poly.pdbx_strand_id
1 'polypeptide(L)'
;FQGAQKTWKALQEFTAKGGRGIYTDTYTKHKCGGAPKKICLLTEHHARKNNQRDHIQLDYFTAEKALYDVPFFTPRLVEIYKERNIPIQTNTRVKGIDTAAKQVHFERIETIDGEKKVTPFVEDYDFLHFVPPMSAPDFVKEAELGFPDGKLAADGWVMVDKETLVHQKYPNIISLGDVAGTPTSKTSAATRVQVPIAAKNLISLMEGKEPTEKYNGYAACPIVTD
;
A
#
# COMPACT_ATOMS: atom_id res chain seq x y z
N PHE A 1 -7.44 -11.09 9.61
CA PHE A 1 -7.40 -12.57 9.61
C PHE A 1 -8.69 -13.19 9.11
N GLN A 2 -9.86 -12.79 9.60
CA GLN A 2 -11.17 -13.39 9.21
C GLN A 2 -11.47 -13.27 7.71
N GLY A 3 -11.02 -12.22 7.02
CA GLY A 3 -11.19 -12.06 5.58
C GLY A 3 -10.27 -12.92 4.72
N ALA A 4 -9.11 -13.33 5.24
CA ALA A 4 -8.08 -14.00 4.42
C ALA A 4 -8.54 -15.36 3.86
N GLN A 5 -9.27 -16.14 4.64
CA GLN A 5 -9.84 -17.43 4.18
C GLN A 5 -10.88 -17.23 3.08
N LYS A 6 -11.73 -16.19 3.22
CA LYS A 6 -12.73 -15.84 2.17
C LYS A 6 -12.04 -15.39 0.89
N THR A 7 -11.01 -14.55 1.01
CA THR A 7 -10.23 -14.08 -0.14
C THR A 7 -9.53 -15.25 -0.83
N TRP A 8 -8.93 -16.17 -0.07
CA TRP A 8 -8.30 -17.35 -0.64
C TRP A 8 -9.27 -18.25 -1.39
N LYS A 9 -10.45 -18.49 -0.83
CA LYS A 9 -11.50 -19.27 -1.49
C LYS A 9 -11.96 -18.58 -2.79
N ALA A 10 -12.23 -17.28 -2.74
CA ALA A 10 -12.64 -16.52 -3.92
C ALA A 10 -11.56 -16.53 -5.03
N LEU A 11 -10.27 -16.47 -4.65
CA LEU A 11 -9.15 -16.57 -5.59
C LEU A 11 -9.10 -17.95 -6.26
N GLN A 12 -9.25 -19.03 -5.49
CA GLN A 12 -9.29 -20.39 -6.03
C GLN A 12 -10.48 -20.58 -6.99
N GLU A 13 -11.66 -20.10 -6.61
CA GLU A 13 -12.86 -20.13 -7.46
C GLU A 13 -12.66 -19.36 -8.76
N PHE A 14 -12.07 -18.15 -8.67
CA PHE A 14 -11.75 -17.34 -9.83
C PHE A 14 -10.78 -18.03 -10.79
N THR A 15 -9.65 -18.55 -10.28
CA THR A 15 -8.65 -19.20 -11.15
C THR A 15 -9.18 -20.46 -11.80
N ALA A 16 -10.03 -21.23 -11.10
CA ALA A 16 -10.65 -22.43 -11.65
C ALA A 16 -11.74 -22.12 -12.69
N LYS A 17 -12.55 -21.07 -12.46
CA LYS A 17 -13.64 -20.68 -13.34
C LYS A 17 -13.16 -19.93 -14.58
N GLY A 18 -12.09 -19.15 -14.42
CA GLY A 18 -11.61 -18.23 -15.45
C GLY A 18 -12.26 -16.84 -15.36
N GLY A 19 -11.84 -15.98 -16.30
CA GLY A 19 -12.33 -14.62 -16.42
C GLY A 19 -11.26 -13.57 -16.15
N ARG A 20 -11.69 -12.33 -15.84
CA ARG A 20 -10.81 -11.17 -15.67
C ARG A 20 -10.62 -10.82 -14.20
N GLY A 21 -9.36 -10.82 -13.76
CA GLY A 21 -8.94 -10.38 -12.42
C GLY A 21 -8.33 -8.98 -12.46
N ILE A 22 -8.94 -8.03 -11.76
CA ILE A 22 -8.41 -6.68 -11.60
C ILE A 22 -7.73 -6.56 -10.25
N TYR A 23 -6.49 -6.09 -10.26
CA TYR A 23 -5.68 -5.82 -9.07
C TYR A 23 -5.39 -4.32 -8.99
N THR A 24 -5.63 -3.72 -7.82
CA THR A 24 -5.45 -2.30 -7.66
C THR A 24 -4.46 -1.97 -6.57
N ASP A 25 -3.94 -0.77 -6.66
CA ASP A 25 -3.16 -0.10 -5.64
C ASP A 25 -3.96 1.07 -5.04
N THR A 26 -3.52 1.58 -3.89
CA THR A 26 -4.14 2.78 -3.32
C THR A 26 -3.50 4.06 -3.86
N TYR A 27 -4.23 5.16 -3.80
CA TYR A 27 -3.72 6.51 -4.14
C TYR A 27 -3.23 7.30 -2.91
N THR A 28 -3.32 6.71 -1.71
CA THR A 28 -2.80 7.28 -0.47
C THR A 28 -1.43 6.69 -0.13
N LYS A 29 -0.79 7.17 0.95
CA LYS A 29 0.45 6.57 1.46
C LYS A 29 0.26 5.09 1.77
N HIS A 30 1.06 4.23 1.16
CA HIS A 30 0.95 2.77 1.35
C HIS A 30 1.44 2.31 2.73
N LYS A 31 0.70 1.36 3.28
CA LYS A 31 1.18 0.49 4.36
C LYS A 31 1.78 -0.78 3.77
N CYS A 32 2.95 -0.83 3.27
CA CYS A 32 3.58 -1.90 2.49
C CYS A 32 3.22 -1.88 0.99
N GLY A 33 3.89 -1.01 0.24
CA GLY A 33 3.69 -0.86 -1.21
C GLY A 33 3.91 -2.13 -2.06
N GLY A 34 4.60 -3.15 -1.54
CA GLY A 34 4.77 -4.45 -2.21
C GLY A 34 3.59 -5.42 -2.05
N ALA A 35 2.69 -5.20 -1.09
CA ALA A 35 1.61 -6.16 -0.81
C ALA A 35 0.63 -6.37 -1.98
N PRO A 36 0.13 -5.32 -2.66
CA PRO A 36 -0.74 -5.49 -3.82
C PRO A 36 -0.06 -6.21 -4.98
N LYS A 37 1.22 -5.95 -5.19
CA LYS A 37 2.02 -6.60 -6.23
C LYS A 37 2.17 -8.10 -5.94
N LYS A 38 2.43 -8.46 -4.68
CA LYS A 38 2.54 -9.87 -4.27
C LYS A 38 1.27 -10.65 -4.54
N ILE A 39 0.10 -10.13 -4.14
CA ILE A 39 -1.14 -10.89 -4.32
C ILE A 39 -1.47 -11.10 -5.81
N CYS A 40 -1.17 -10.14 -6.67
CA CYS A 40 -1.32 -10.29 -8.12
C CYS A 40 -0.41 -11.39 -8.67
N LEU A 41 0.89 -11.34 -8.34
CA LEU A 41 1.88 -12.32 -8.80
C LEU A 41 1.62 -13.73 -8.23
N LEU A 42 1.22 -13.83 -6.96
CA LEU A 42 0.86 -15.12 -6.35
C LEU A 42 -0.42 -15.72 -6.94
N THR A 43 -1.35 -14.88 -7.39
CA THR A 43 -2.53 -15.37 -8.13
C THR A 43 -2.10 -15.96 -9.48
N GLU A 44 -1.23 -15.27 -10.20
CA GLU A 44 -0.66 -15.77 -11.45
C GLU A 44 0.08 -17.10 -11.24
N HIS A 45 0.97 -17.12 -10.23
CA HIS A 45 1.70 -18.34 -9.88
C HIS A 45 0.75 -19.51 -9.54
N HIS A 46 -0.28 -19.26 -8.73
CA HIS A 46 -1.28 -20.28 -8.39
C HIS A 46 -1.98 -20.82 -9.62
N ALA A 47 -2.43 -19.93 -10.51
CA ALA A 47 -3.09 -20.33 -11.75
C ALA A 47 -2.15 -21.14 -12.67
N ARG A 48 -0.91 -20.70 -12.83
CA ARG A 48 0.12 -21.39 -13.62
C ARG A 48 0.44 -22.78 -13.06
N LYS A 49 0.61 -22.89 -11.75
CA LYS A 49 0.89 -24.15 -11.06
C LYS A 49 -0.23 -25.17 -11.19
N ASN A 50 -1.47 -24.71 -11.35
CA ASN A 50 -2.65 -25.56 -11.50
C ASN A 50 -3.12 -25.70 -12.96
N ASN A 51 -2.31 -25.31 -13.96
CA ASN A 51 -2.67 -25.31 -15.38
C ASN A 51 -3.94 -24.50 -15.71
N GLN A 52 -4.16 -23.38 -14.98
CA GLN A 52 -5.34 -22.52 -15.11
C GLN A 52 -4.98 -21.13 -15.67
N ARG A 53 -3.69 -20.88 -15.98
CA ARG A 53 -3.22 -19.53 -16.38
C ARG A 53 -3.89 -19.01 -17.65
N ASP A 54 -4.16 -19.85 -18.61
CA ASP A 54 -4.77 -19.51 -19.89
C ASP A 54 -6.28 -19.19 -19.77
N HIS A 55 -6.87 -19.52 -18.63
CA HIS A 55 -8.28 -19.24 -18.34
C HIS A 55 -8.52 -17.84 -17.77
N ILE A 56 -7.46 -17.17 -17.31
CA ILE A 56 -7.58 -15.88 -16.62
C ILE A 56 -6.82 -14.77 -17.34
N GLN A 57 -7.42 -13.60 -17.37
CA GLN A 57 -6.75 -12.35 -17.66
C GLN A 57 -6.49 -11.62 -16.35
N LEU A 58 -5.27 -11.10 -16.17
CA LEU A 58 -4.90 -10.30 -15.01
C LEU A 58 -4.49 -8.91 -15.46
N ASP A 59 -5.03 -7.88 -14.81
CA ASP A 59 -4.67 -6.48 -15.06
C ASP A 59 -4.30 -5.82 -13.73
N TYR A 60 -3.22 -5.03 -13.73
CA TYR A 60 -2.75 -4.30 -12.55
C TYR A 60 -2.88 -2.79 -12.75
N PHE A 61 -3.62 -2.12 -11.86
CA PHE A 61 -3.85 -0.69 -11.88
C PHE A 61 -3.19 -0.02 -10.68
N THR A 62 -2.44 1.04 -10.90
CA THR A 62 -1.81 1.84 -9.85
C THR A 62 -1.99 3.33 -10.08
N ALA A 63 -2.27 4.07 -9.01
CA ALA A 63 -2.34 5.53 -9.06
C ALA A 63 -0.96 6.19 -9.21
N GLU A 64 0.10 5.42 -8.98
CA GLU A 64 1.48 5.88 -9.09
C GLU A 64 1.93 5.96 -10.55
N LYS A 65 2.99 6.75 -10.78
CA LYS A 65 3.63 6.90 -12.11
C LYS A 65 4.43 5.66 -12.53
N ALA A 66 4.79 4.82 -11.58
CA ALA A 66 5.55 3.60 -11.80
C ALA A 66 4.93 2.44 -11.00
N LEU A 67 5.19 1.21 -11.42
CA LEU A 67 4.69 0.01 -10.75
C LEU A 67 5.13 -0.07 -9.28
N TYR A 68 6.33 0.39 -8.99
CA TYR A 68 6.88 0.35 -7.63
C TYR A 68 7.68 1.62 -7.34
N ASP A 69 7.67 2.07 -6.08
CA ASP A 69 8.30 3.31 -5.62
C ASP A 69 9.80 3.19 -5.31
N VAL A 70 10.38 1.98 -5.48
CA VAL A 70 11.83 1.76 -5.36
C VAL A 70 12.46 1.65 -6.75
N PRO A 71 13.12 2.71 -7.27
CA PRO A 71 13.59 2.77 -8.65
C PRO A 71 14.54 1.64 -9.05
N PHE A 72 15.35 1.15 -8.11
CA PHE A 72 16.29 0.05 -8.36
C PHE A 72 15.57 -1.27 -8.72
N PHE A 73 14.43 -1.57 -8.11
CA PHE A 73 13.70 -2.82 -8.32
C PHE A 73 12.60 -2.72 -9.38
N THR A 74 12.16 -1.51 -9.70
CA THR A 74 11.03 -1.28 -10.61
C THR A 74 11.24 -1.89 -11.99
N PRO A 75 12.40 -1.74 -12.68
CA PRO A 75 12.60 -2.32 -14.00
C PRO A 75 12.43 -3.84 -14.01
N ARG A 76 13.06 -4.55 -13.04
CA ARG A 76 12.94 -6.01 -12.97
C ARG A 76 11.50 -6.46 -12.67
N LEU A 77 10.78 -5.72 -11.84
CA LEU A 77 9.39 -6.04 -11.54
C LEU A 77 8.49 -5.85 -12.77
N VAL A 78 8.72 -4.80 -13.56
CA VAL A 78 8.00 -4.57 -14.83
C VAL A 78 8.26 -5.69 -15.82
N GLU A 79 9.51 -6.16 -15.92
CA GLU A 79 9.85 -7.33 -16.76
C GLU A 79 9.08 -8.59 -16.33
N ILE A 80 9.03 -8.88 -15.03
CA ILE A 80 8.28 -10.04 -14.50
C ILE A 80 6.79 -9.94 -14.86
N TYR A 81 6.17 -8.77 -14.72
CA TYR A 81 4.78 -8.55 -15.11
C TYR A 81 4.57 -8.79 -16.61
N LYS A 82 5.48 -8.29 -17.44
CA LYS A 82 5.47 -8.49 -18.90
C LYS A 82 5.65 -9.97 -19.26
N GLU A 83 6.66 -10.65 -18.70
CA GLU A 83 6.91 -12.09 -18.88
C GLU A 83 5.67 -12.95 -18.54
N ARG A 84 4.89 -12.51 -17.56
CA ARG A 84 3.67 -13.18 -17.09
C ARG A 84 2.39 -12.70 -17.75
N ASN A 85 2.51 -11.86 -18.75
CA ASN A 85 1.36 -11.30 -19.47
C ASN A 85 0.35 -10.62 -18.52
N ILE A 86 0.84 -9.70 -17.66
CA ILE A 86 0.04 -8.88 -16.75
C ILE A 86 0.21 -7.41 -17.15
N PRO A 87 -0.73 -6.81 -17.87
CA PRO A 87 -0.70 -5.38 -18.21
C PRO A 87 -0.69 -4.50 -16.96
N ILE A 88 0.12 -3.42 -17.01
CA ILE A 88 0.24 -2.43 -15.93
C ILE A 88 -0.37 -1.11 -16.43
N GLN A 89 -1.33 -0.60 -15.67
CA GLN A 89 -1.98 0.69 -15.90
C GLN A 89 -1.56 1.67 -14.81
N THR A 90 -0.60 2.55 -15.10
CA THR A 90 -0.12 3.61 -14.19
C THR A 90 -1.01 4.84 -14.23
N ASN A 91 -0.80 5.77 -13.29
CA ASN A 91 -1.57 7.02 -13.18
C ASN A 91 -3.09 6.81 -13.15
N THR A 92 -3.53 5.65 -12.64
CA THR A 92 -4.93 5.23 -12.68
C THR A 92 -5.42 4.89 -11.28
N ARG A 93 -6.39 5.62 -10.77
CA ARG A 93 -6.96 5.41 -9.44
C ARG A 93 -8.40 4.91 -9.51
N VAL A 94 -8.78 4.11 -8.53
CA VAL A 94 -10.18 3.71 -8.33
C VAL A 94 -10.97 4.91 -7.81
N LYS A 95 -12.11 5.18 -8.46
CA LYS A 95 -13.08 6.19 -8.04
C LYS A 95 -14.29 5.59 -7.35
N GLY A 96 -14.71 4.42 -7.79
CA GLY A 96 -15.86 3.71 -7.24
C GLY A 96 -15.90 2.26 -7.71
N ILE A 97 -16.73 1.47 -7.04
CA ILE A 97 -16.96 0.07 -7.36
C ILE A 97 -18.46 -0.18 -7.35
N ASP A 98 -18.99 -0.70 -8.45
CA ASP A 98 -20.33 -1.25 -8.51
C ASP A 98 -20.24 -2.77 -8.39
N THR A 99 -20.60 -3.28 -7.21
CA THR A 99 -20.51 -4.71 -6.90
C THR A 99 -21.65 -5.51 -7.55
N ALA A 100 -22.76 -4.87 -7.88
CA ALA A 100 -23.90 -5.52 -8.53
C ALA A 100 -23.64 -5.70 -10.03
N ALA A 101 -23.12 -4.68 -10.70
CA ALA A 101 -22.70 -4.75 -12.08
C ALA A 101 -21.32 -5.41 -12.27
N LYS A 102 -20.56 -5.66 -11.19
CA LYS A 102 -19.15 -6.09 -11.22
C LYS A 102 -18.26 -5.15 -12.03
N GLN A 103 -18.36 -3.85 -11.76
CA GLN A 103 -17.61 -2.81 -12.44
C GLN A 103 -16.75 -2.00 -11.50
N VAL A 104 -15.55 -1.63 -11.98
CA VAL A 104 -14.68 -0.66 -11.32
C VAL A 104 -14.65 0.62 -12.13
N HIS A 105 -14.98 1.73 -11.51
CA HIS A 105 -14.87 3.06 -12.07
C HIS A 105 -13.49 3.63 -11.78
N PHE A 106 -12.75 3.94 -12.80
CA PHE A 106 -11.40 4.49 -12.75
C PHE A 106 -11.33 5.93 -13.22
N GLU A 107 -10.31 6.64 -12.76
CA GLU A 107 -9.84 7.91 -13.30
C GLU A 107 -8.37 7.77 -13.70
N ARG A 108 -8.06 7.96 -14.99
CA ARG A 108 -6.68 8.13 -15.45
C ARG A 108 -6.29 9.58 -15.36
N ILE A 109 -5.12 9.85 -14.76
CA ILE A 109 -4.62 11.19 -14.50
C ILE A 109 -3.33 11.39 -15.29
N GLU A 110 -3.38 12.23 -16.29
CA GLU A 110 -2.26 12.54 -17.17
C GLU A 110 -1.92 14.04 -17.08
N THR A 111 -0.69 14.39 -17.36
CA THR A 111 -0.28 15.79 -17.54
C THR A 111 0.04 15.99 -19.01
N ILE A 112 -0.80 16.76 -19.70
CA ILE A 112 -0.66 17.08 -21.13
C ILE A 112 -0.46 18.58 -21.23
N ASP A 113 0.61 19.03 -21.85
CA ASP A 113 0.96 20.45 -22.02
C ASP A 113 0.99 21.24 -20.71
N GLY A 114 1.39 20.57 -19.60
CA GLY A 114 1.44 21.18 -18.26
C GLY A 114 0.10 21.18 -17.52
N GLU A 115 -0.98 20.81 -18.16
CA GLU A 115 -2.31 20.74 -17.56
C GLU A 115 -2.68 19.32 -17.13
N LYS A 116 -3.35 19.23 -15.99
CA LYS A 116 -3.84 17.96 -15.46
C LYS A 116 -5.14 17.57 -16.17
N LYS A 117 -5.09 16.48 -16.94
CA LYS A 117 -6.25 15.86 -17.57
C LYS A 117 -6.71 14.64 -16.78
N VAL A 118 -7.99 14.56 -16.47
CA VAL A 118 -8.62 13.42 -15.79
C VAL A 118 -9.61 12.77 -16.76
N THR A 119 -9.37 11.50 -17.07
CA THR A 119 -10.21 10.74 -17.98
C THR A 119 -10.89 9.60 -17.22
N PRO A 120 -12.21 9.64 -17.01
CA PRO A 120 -12.94 8.54 -16.39
C PRO A 120 -13.15 7.40 -17.38
N PHE A 121 -13.12 6.17 -16.86
CA PHE A 121 -13.49 4.96 -17.61
C PHE A 121 -13.95 3.85 -16.67
N VAL A 122 -14.55 2.81 -17.21
CA VAL A 122 -15.11 1.69 -16.46
C VAL A 122 -14.53 0.39 -17.00
N GLU A 123 -14.24 -0.55 -16.09
CA GLU A 123 -13.75 -1.88 -16.40
C GLU A 123 -14.59 -2.95 -15.69
N ASP A 124 -14.95 -3.99 -16.41
CA ASP A 124 -15.63 -5.16 -15.84
C ASP A 124 -14.63 -6.11 -15.19
N TYR A 125 -15.05 -6.83 -14.14
CA TYR A 125 -14.23 -7.83 -13.46
C TYR A 125 -15.02 -9.09 -13.07
N ASP A 126 -14.32 -10.22 -13.03
CA ASP A 126 -14.79 -11.45 -12.38
C ASP A 126 -14.21 -11.59 -10.97
N PHE A 127 -12.97 -11.11 -10.78
CA PHE A 127 -12.30 -11.02 -9.49
C PHE A 127 -11.69 -9.62 -9.32
N LEU A 128 -11.91 -9.01 -8.16
CA LEU A 128 -11.33 -7.70 -7.82
C LEU A 128 -10.52 -7.79 -6.52
N HIS A 129 -9.24 -7.47 -6.61
CA HIS A 129 -8.41 -7.16 -5.44
C HIS A 129 -8.29 -5.64 -5.31
N PHE A 130 -9.09 -5.06 -4.43
CA PHE A 130 -9.11 -3.62 -4.18
C PHE A 130 -8.31 -3.25 -2.94
N VAL A 131 -7.41 -2.28 -3.09
CA VAL A 131 -6.70 -1.65 -1.97
C VAL A 131 -7.34 -0.31 -1.67
N PRO A 132 -8.08 -0.18 -0.56
CA PRO A 132 -8.76 1.05 -0.22
C PRO A 132 -7.77 2.16 0.15
N PRO A 133 -8.19 3.44 0.13
CA PRO A 133 -7.46 4.54 0.73
C PRO A 133 -7.07 4.22 2.18
N MET A 134 -5.84 4.54 2.53
CA MET A 134 -5.29 4.29 3.87
C MET A 134 -5.13 5.60 4.62
N SER A 135 -5.48 5.59 5.90
CA SER A 135 -5.31 6.73 6.81
C SER A 135 -4.97 6.25 8.21
N ALA A 136 -4.59 7.18 9.09
CA ALA A 136 -4.57 6.91 10.51
C ALA A 136 -5.99 6.69 11.04
N PRO A 137 -6.18 5.99 12.18
CA PRO A 137 -7.47 5.88 12.85
C PRO A 137 -8.05 7.25 13.20
N ASP A 138 -9.39 7.36 13.19
CA ASP A 138 -10.08 8.65 13.37
C ASP A 138 -9.73 9.33 14.69
N PHE A 139 -9.55 8.57 15.77
CA PHE A 139 -9.17 9.13 17.08
C PHE A 139 -7.84 9.92 17.05
N VAL A 140 -6.92 9.60 16.13
CA VAL A 140 -5.65 10.34 15.96
C VAL A 140 -5.92 11.73 15.40
N LYS A 141 -6.87 11.83 14.47
CA LYS A 141 -7.30 13.10 13.87
C LYS A 141 -8.11 13.92 14.88
N GLU A 142 -9.03 13.28 15.59
CA GLU A 142 -9.87 13.89 16.63
C GLU A 142 -9.03 14.45 17.80
N ALA A 143 -7.93 13.76 18.15
CA ALA A 143 -6.99 14.19 19.17
C ALA A 143 -5.94 15.20 18.68
N GLU A 144 -6.02 15.63 17.42
CA GLU A 144 -5.08 16.56 16.79
C GLU A 144 -3.60 16.15 16.89
N LEU A 145 -3.35 14.84 16.84
CA LEU A 145 -2.00 14.27 16.93
C LEU A 145 -1.28 14.19 15.58
N GLY A 146 -1.98 14.51 14.49
CA GLY A 146 -1.43 14.48 13.13
C GLY A 146 -0.60 15.69 12.76
N PHE A 147 0.02 15.64 11.59
CA PHE A 147 0.66 16.80 10.99
C PHE A 147 -0.40 17.87 10.66
N PRO A 148 -0.12 19.16 10.93
CA PRO A 148 -1.08 20.23 10.64
C PRO A 148 -1.20 20.50 9.13
N ASP A 149 -0.14 20.23 8.38
CA ASP A 149 -0.03 20.48 6.93
C ASP A 149 0.89 19.48 6.24
N GLY A 150 1.07 19.63 4.92
CA GLY A 150 1.94 18.81 4.11
C GLY A 150 1.33 17.46 3.70
N LYS A 151 2.14 16.62 3.07
CA LYS A 151 1.71 15.36 2.46
C LYS A 151 1.16 14.33 3.45
N LEU A 152 1.56 14.41 4.71
CA LEU A 152 1.16 13.47 5.75
C LEU A 152 -0.09 13.92 6.53
N ALA A 153 -0.48 15.19 6.39
CA ALA A 153 -1.64 15.77 7.07
C ALA A 153 -2.95 15.16 6.59
N ALA A 154 -3.13 15.01 5.28
CA ALA A 154 -4.37 14.52 4.68
C ALA A 154 -4.78 13.14 5.21
N ASP A 155 -3.82 12.27 5.48
CA ASP A 155 -4.05 10.91 5.96
C ASP A 155 -4.07 10.83 7.51
N GLY A 156 -3.77 11.94 8.20
CA GLY A 156 -3.82 12.06 9.67
C GLY A 156 -2.78 11.24 10.43
N TRP A 157 -1.63 10.93 9.82
CA TRP A 157 -0.56 10.19 10.52
C TRP A 157 0.00 10.98 11.68
N VAL A 158 0.33 10.29 12.80
CA VAL A 158 0.86 10.94 14.01
C VAL A 158 2.15 11.68 13.72
N MET A 159 2.22 12.96 14.12
CA MET A 159 3.34 13.85 13.92
C MET A 159 4.50 13.49 14.85
N VAL A 160 5.36 12.57 14.42
CA VAL A 160 6.56 12.18 15.16
C VAL A 160 7.82 12.74 14.54
N ASP A 161 8.83 12.93 15.38
CA ASP A 161 10.21 13.03 14.89
C ASP A 161 10.61 11.70 14.27
N LYS A 162 11.17 11.75 13.06
CA LYS A 162 11.45 10.57 12.24
C LYS A 162 12.52 9.65 12.82
N GLU A 163 13.36 10.15 13.71
CA GLU A 163 14.48 9.41 14.33
C GLU A 163 14.08 8.90 15.71
N THR A 164 13.62 9.77 16.60
CA THR A 164 13.31 9.42 17.97
C THR A 164 11.93 8.78 18.16
N LEU A 165 11.02 8.96 17.19
CA LEU A 165 9.62 8.51 17.22
C LEU A 165 8.77 9.22 18.29
N VAL A 166 9.31 10.25 18.93
CA VAL A 166 8.60 11.11 19.88
C VAL A 166 7.74 12.10 19.10
N HIS A 167 6.55 12.41 19.63
CA HIS A 167 5.66 13.40 19.03
C HIS A 167 6.28 14.80 19.10
N GLN A 168 6.27 15.52 17.97
CA GLN A 168 6.99 16.81 17.88
C GLN A 168 6.40 17.93 18.75
N LYS A 169 5.10 17.85 19.10
CA LYS A 169 4.40 18.82 19.97
C LYS A 169 4.23 18.32 21.40
N TYR A 170 4.04 17.03 21.61
CA TYR A 170 3.75 16.43 22.90
C TYR A 170 4.83 15.44 23.29
N PRO A 171 5.86 15.84 24.08
CA PRO A 171 7.02 15.02 24.35
C PRO A 171 6.74 13.76 25.16
N ASN A 172 5.57 13.65 25.76
CA ASN A 172 5.08 12.48 26.49
C ASN A 172 4.34 11.46 25.59
N ILE A 173 4.30 11.67 24.29
CA ILE A 173 3.67 10.77 23.31
C ILE A 173 4.74 10.18 22.40
N ILE A 174 4.75 8.87 22.26
CA ILE A 174 5.58 8.14 21.30
C ILE A 174 4.64 7.39 20.33
N SER A 175 4.97 7.38 19.04
CA SER A 175 4.22 6.62 18.06
C SER A 175 5.14 5.91 17.08
N LEU A 176 4.78 4.69 16.71
CA LEU A 176 5.55 3.84 15.80
C LEU A 176 4.64 2.98 14.90
N GLY A 177 5.22 2.30 13.94
CA GLY A 177 4.50 1.40 13.04
C GLY A 177 3.56 2.14 12.06
N ASP A 178 2.42 1.52 11.80
CA ASP A 178 1.48 1.97 10.76
C ASP A 178 0.91 3.36 10.98
N VAL A 179 0.74 3.77 12.21
CA VAL A 179 0.12 5.05 12.57
C VAL A 179 1.10 6.23 12.58
N ALA A 180 2.41 5.95 12.73
CA ALA A 180 3.44 6.99 12.80
C ALA A 180 3.70 7.64 11.44
N GLY A 181 3.80 8.95 11.41
CA GLY A 181 4.09 9.75 10.22
C GLY A 181 5.57 9.76 9.82
N THR A 182 6.22 8.60 9.84
CA THR A 182 7.59 8.48 9.34
C THR A 182 7.65 8.50 7.82
N PRO A 183 8.74 8.99 7.21
CA PRO A 183 8.88 9.08 5.75
C PRO A 183 9.15 7.72 5.07
N THR A 184 9.23 6.65 5.85
CA THR A 184 9.54 5.31 5.37
C THR A 184 8.29 4.48 5.11
N SER A 185 8.44 3.36 4.40
CA SER A 185 7.34 2.41 4.17
C SER A 185 6.87 1.80 5.48
N LYS A 186 5.56 1.74 5.67
CA LYS A 186 4.90 1.19 6.87
C LYS A 186 4.84 -0.34 6.76
N THR A 187 5.88 -1.01 7.27
CA THR A 187 6.04 -2.47 7.21
C THR A 187 6.31 -3.06 8.59
N SER A 188 5.99 -4.34 8.76
CA SER A 188 6.35 -5.07 9.99
C SER A 188 7.85 -5.07 10.25
N ALA A 189 8.67 -5.09 9.20
CA ALA A 189 10.13 -5.00 9.31
C ALA A 189 10.57 -3.65 9.89
N ALA A 190 9.96 -2.54 9.44
CA ALA A 190 10.19 -1.21 10.01
C ALA A 190 9.76 -1.17 11.48
N THR A 191 8.57 -1.63 11.79
CA THR A 191 8.03 -1.67 13.16
C THR A 191 8.95 -2.46 14.10
N ARG A 192 9.47 -3.61 13.65
CA ARG A 192 10.41 -4.42 14.45
C ARG A 192 11.65 -3.66 14.88
N VAL A 193 12.17 -2.77 14.02
CA VAL A 193 13.34 -1.93 14.36
C VAL A 193 12.92 -0.71 15.20
N GLN A 194 11.74 -0.15 14.96
CA GLN A 194 11.22 0.98 15.72
C GLN A 194 10.90 0.65 17.18
N VAL A 195 10.41 -0.56 17.47
CA VAL A 195 9.99 -0.97 18.82
C VAL A 195 11.09 -0.78 19.89
N PRO A 196 12.30 -1.33 19.75
CA PRO A 196 13.33 -1.15 20.78
C PRO A 196 13.78 0.30 20.95
N ILE A 197 13.77 1.10 19.86
CA ILE A 197 14.10 2.52 19.87
C ILE A 197 13.05 3.30 20.66
N ALA A 198 11.78 3.09 20.32
CA ALA A 198 10.65 3.72 21.01
C ALA A 198 10.61 3.35 22.50
N ALA A 199 10.86 2.09 22.85
CA ALA A 199 10.89 1.63 24.23
C ALA A 199 11.99 2.30 25.05
N LYS A 200 13.21 2.38 24.53
CA LYS A 200 14.32 3.05 25.22
C LYS A 200 14.09 4.55 25.36
N ASN A 201 13.61 5.21 24.32
CA ASN A 201 13.27 6.62 24.37
C ASN A 201 12.14 6.89 25.37
N LEU A 202 11.13 6.01 25.45
CA LEU A 202 10.09 6.11 26.47
C LEU A 202 10.66 6.04 27.89
N ILE A 203 11.54 5.09 28.15
CA ILE A 203 12.22 4.96 29.47
C ILE A 203 13.02 6.22 29.78
N SER A 204 13.80 6.74 28.82
CA SER A 204 14.53 8.00 29.00
C SER A 204 13.61 9.15 29.39
N LEU A 205 12.49 9.33 28.69
CA LEU A 205 11.52 10.36 29.00
C LEU A 205 10.86 10.19 30.40
N MET A 206 10.57 8.94 30.80
CA MET A 206 10.04 8.64 32.15
C MET A 206 11.04 8.96 33.25
N GLU A 207 12.34 8.89 32.96
CA GLU A 207 13.44 9.26 33.87
C GLU A 207 13.78 10.76 33.80
N GLY A 208 13.05 11.56 33.03
CA GLY A 208 13.35 12.97 32.80
C GLY A 208 14.59 13.25 31.97
N LYS A 209 15.00 12.27 31.16
CA LYS A 209 16.15 12.35 30.25
C LYS A 209 15.71 12.58 28.80
N GLU A 210 16.60 13.14 27.99
CA GLU A 210 16.37 13.30 26.55
C GLU A 210 16.33 11.94 25.82
N PRO A 211 15.46 11.78 24.78
CA PRO A 211 15.41 10.60 23.92
C PRO A 211 16.61 10.61 22.96
N THR A 212 17.52 9.68 23.10
CA THR A 212 18.78 9.62 22.33
C THR A 212 18.83 8.50 21.29
N GLU A 213 17.97 7.49 21.40
CA GLU A 213 17.94 6.38 20.45
C GLU A 213 17.33 6.82 19.12
N LYS A 214 17.96 6.39 18.01
CA LYS A 214 17.60 6.86 16.68
C LYS A 214 17.22 5.73 15.72
N TYR A 215 16.05 5.86 15.13
CA TYR A 215 15.62 5.02 14.02
C TYR A 215 16.31 5.49 12.72
N ASN A 216 16.97 4.57 12.05
CA ASN A 216 17.77 4.85 10.85
C ASN A 216 16.96 4.81 9.54
N GLY A 217 15.63 4.71 9.61
CA GLY A 217 14.77 4.65 8.43
C GLY A 217 14.65 3.27 7.79
N TYR A 218 15.15 2.20 8.43
CA TYR A 218 15.06 0.85 7.88
C TYR A 218 13.61 0.43 7.64
N ALA A 219 13.32 0.00 6.42
CA ALA A 219 12.08 -0.66 6.03
C ALA A 219 12.37 -1.74 5.01
N ALA A 220 11.63 -2.82 5.03
CA ALA A 220 11.72 -3.88 4.02
C ALA A 220 10.32 -4.39 3.68
N CYS A 221 10.09 -4.60 2.41
CA CYS A 221 8.87 -5.18 1.87
C CYS A 221 9.24 -6.16 0.74
N PRO A 222 9.61 -7.41 1.08
CA PRO A 222 9.95 -8.41 0.07
C PRO A 222 8.79 -8.61 -0.90
N ILE A 223 9.07 -8.63 -2.20
CA ILE A 223 8.09 -8.98 -3.22
C ILE A 223 8.31 -10.45 -3.59
N VAL A 224 7.36 -11.27 -3.18
CA VAL A 224 7.33 -12.70 -3.53
C VAL A 224 6.68 -12.82 -4.88
N THR A 225 7.33 -13.52 -5.79
CA THR A 225 6.89 -13.67 -7.18
C THR A 225 6.41 -15.08 -7.51
N ASP A 226 6.90 -16.10 -6.77
CA ASP A 226 6.59 -17.52 -6.96
C ASP A 226 6.32 -18.22 -5.63
#